data_c0196068da262ba6185d0bf1fff7c367
#
_entry.id   c0196068da262ba6185d0bf1fff7c367
#
_cell.length_a   1.000
_cell.length_b   1.000
_cell.length_c   1.000
_cell.angle_alpha   90.00
_cell.angle_beta   90.00
_cell.angle_gamma   90.00
#
_symmetry.space_group_name_H-M   'P 1'
#
loop_
_entity.id
_entity.type
_entity.pdbx_description
1 polymer ?
#
loop_
_entity_poly.entity_id
_entity_poly.type
_entity_poly.pdbx_seq_one_letter_code
_entity_poly.pdbx_strand_id
1 'polypeptide(L)'
;MKPVVLFVSLVFSIIGAEPEPDPKELPRIPFTAAKDARKTFTVKEGFELQLAAAEPLVAEPVAMCFDEFGRLFVVEMIGYSERQHEKLGRVRRLVDTNGDGRFDQSTIFAKGLAWPTAVFCSNGGVFVGVTPDLFFFKDTDGDGVADTKKKVFTGFGQARLNVQGIFNSLRWGLDNRIHGATAHSGGSIMKPGTDGKPVSLRGRDFSIDPRTLELRAEGSTAQHGMSFDNFGRKYVCSNSSHLQV
;
A
#
# COMPACT_ATOMS: atom_id res chain seq x y z
N MET A 1 3.58 -14.50 72.04
CA MET A 1 3.52 -14.12 70.61
C MET A 1 2.75 -15.23 69.87
N LYS A 2 1.56 -14.92 69.38
CA LYS A 2 0.75 -15.87 68.61
C LYS A 2 1.07 -15.66 67.13
N PRO A 3 1.28 -16.70 66.30
CA PRO A 3 1.51 -16.54 64.87
C PRO A 3 0.24 -16.13 64.15
N VAL A 4 0.33 -15.10 63.33
CA VAL A 4 -0.73 -14.69 62.40
C VAL A 4 -0.51 -15.50 61.13
N VAL A 5 -1.47 -16.36 60.79
CA VAL A 5 -1.51 -17.10 59.52
C VAL A 5 -2.26 -16.27 58.51
N LEU A 6 -1.53 -15.78 57.50
CA LEU A 6 -2.10 -15.04 56.37
C LEU A 6 -2.59 -16.02 55.32
N PHE A 7 -3.92 -16.13 55.14
CA PHE A 7 -4.52 -16.87 54.01
C PHE A 7 -4.54 -15.98 52.77
N VAL A 8 -3.72 -16.32 51.78
CA VAL A 8 -3.80 -15.72 50.44
C VAL A 8 -4.73 -16.58 49.60
N SER A 9 -5.94 -16.10 49.37
CA SER A 9 -6.87 -16.73 48.40
C SER A 9 -6.50 -16.31 46.97
N LEU A 10 -5.97 -17.25 46.21
CA LEU A 10 -5.78 -17.08 44.78
C LEU A 10 -7.14 -17.27 44.11
N VAL A 11 -7.73 -16.18 43.60
CA VAL A 11 -8.90 -16.23 42.73
C VAL A 11 -8.41 -16.51 41.31
N PHE A 12 -8.54 -17.73 40.86
CA PHE A 12 -8.41 -18.07 39.45
C PHE A 12 -9.66 -17.58 38.68
N SER A 13 -9.55 -16.46 37.98
CA SER A 13 -10.55 -16.11 36.97
C SER A 13 -10.41 -17.10 35.81
N ILE A 14 -11.34 -18.04 35.72
CA ILE A 14 -11.51 -18.86 34.51
C ILE A 14 -12.07 -17.90 33.45
N ILE A 15 -11.19 -17.41 32.56
CA ILE A 15 -11.62 -16.77 31.33
C ILE A 15 -12.20 -17.93 30.51
N GLY A 16 -13.51 -18.09 30.56
CA GLY A 16 -14.23 -18.99 29.66
C GLY A 16 -13.95 -18.54 28.23
N ALA A 17 -13.49 -19.47 27.37
CA ALA A 17 -13.46 -19.20 25.93
C ALA A 17 -14.88 -18.78 25.50
N GLU A 18 -14.99 -17.68 24.79
CA GLU A 18 -16.28 -17.32 24.18
C GLU A 18 -16.74 -18.49 23.30
N PRO A 19 -18.05 -18.85 23.37
CA PRO A 19 -18.56 -19.92 22.54
C PRO A 19 -18.33 -19.58 21.06
N GLU A 20 -17.85 -20.54 20.29
CA GLU A 20 -17.74 -20.35 18.84
C GLU A 20 -19.12 -20.02 18.26
N PRO A 21 -19.23 -19.01 17.36
CA PRO A 21 -20.51 -18.62 16.79
C PRO A 21 -21.13 -19.80 16.02
N ASP A 22 -22.44 -19.97 16.16
CA ASP A 22 -23.19 -21.01 15.41
C ASP A 22 -22.96 -20.76 13.90
N PRO A 23 -22.49 -21.79 13.14
CA PRO A 23 -22.35 -21.68 11.70
C PRO A 23 -23.60 -21.22 10.95
N LYS A 24 -24.79 -21.34 11.55
CA LYS A 24 -26.03 -20.82 11.00
C LYS A 24 -26.18 -19.31 11.17
N GLU A 25 -25.55 -18.72 12.17
CA GLU A 25 -25.53 -17.27 12.40
C GLU A 25 -24.52 -16.54 11.45
N LEU A 26 -23.59 -17.28 10.88
CA LEU A 26 -22.61 -16.80 9.90
C LEU A 26 -22.84 -17.49 8.56
N PRO A 27 -23.89 -17.13 7.80
CA PRO A 27 -24.15 -17.74 6.51
C PRO A 27 -22.98 -17.54 5.57
N ARG A 28 -22.48 -18.62 4.97
CA ARG A 28 -21.47 -18.54 3.92
C ARG A 28 -22.10 -17.97 2.67
N ILE A 29 -21.77 -16.71 2.37
CA ILE A 29 -22.15 -16.09 1.11
C ILE A 29 -21.23 -16.68 0.02
N PRO A 30 -21.78 -17.34 -1.03
CA PRO A 30 -20.96 -17.85 -2.11
C PRO A 30 -20.23 -16.69 -2.82
N PHE A 31 -18.99 -16.91 -3.25
CA PHE A 31 -18.26 -15.91 -4.02
C PHE A 31 -18.95 -15.63 -5.35
N THR A 32 -18.89 -14.37 -5.80
CA THR A 32 -19.38 -13.98 -7.11
C THR A 32 -18.22 -13.95 -8.10
N ALA A 33 -18.33 -14.70 -9.19
CA ALA A 33 -17.31 -14.71 -10.23
C ALA A 33 -17.12 -13.32 -10.83
N ALA A 34 -15.90 -12.96 -11.25
CA ALA A 34 -15.55 -11.64 -11.76
C ALA A 34 -16.49 -11.16 -12.91
N LYS A 35 -16.85 -12.05 -13.82
CA LYS A 35 -17.80 -11.77 -14.93
C LYS A 35 -19.19 -11.34 -14.47
N ASP A 36 -19.60 -11.75 -13.27
CA ASP A 36 -20.92 -11.48 -12.69
C ASP A 36 -20.87 -10.40 -11.61
N ALA A 37 -19.68 -10.01 -11.13
CA ALA A 37 -19.49 -9.05 -10.05
C ALA A 37 -20.20 -7.71 -10.32
N ARG A 38 -20.18 -7.21 -11.56
CA ARG A 38 -20.88 -5.97 -11.95
C ARG A 38 -22.36 -5.95 -11.56
N LYS A 39 -23.03 -7.11 -11.61
CA LYS A 39 -24.47 -7.24 -11.32
C LYS A 39 -24.80 -7.04 -9.83
N THR A 40 -23.79 -7.09 -8.97
CA THR A 40 -23.98 -6.90 -7.52
C THR A 40 -23.90 -5.45 -7.07
N PHE A 41 -23.57 -4.52 -7.98
CA PHE A 41 -23.45 -3.10 -7.69
C PHE A 41 -24.65 -2.33 -8.21
N THR A 42 -25.14 -1.40 -7.38
CA THR A 42 -26.07 -0.35 -7.84
C THR A 42 -25.26 0.88 -8.23
N VAL A 43 -25.33 1.26 -9.50
CA VAL A 43 -24.57 2.40 -10.03
C VAL A 43 -25.52 3.58 -10.23
N LYS A 44 -25.08 4.79 -9.86
CA LYS A 44 -25.85 6.01 -10.05
C LYS A 44 -26.11 6.24 -11.54
N GLU A 45 -27.26 6.78 -11.88
CA GLU A 45 -27.61 7.18 -13.25
C GLU A 45 -26.54 8.08 -13.87
N GLY A 46 -26.18 7.81 -15.13
CA GLY A 46 -25.09 8.50 -15.84
C GLY A 46 -23.69 7.93 -15.61
N PHE A 47 -23.56 6.89 -14.80
CA PHE A 47 -22.29 6.18 -14.59
C PHE A 47 -22.40 4.72 -15.03
N GLU A 48 -21.30 4.17 -15.49
CA GLU A 48 -21.16 2.75 -15.80
C GLU A 48 -19.98 2.15 -15.02
N LEU A 49 -20.19 0.95 -14.47
CA LEU A 49 -19.13 0.15 -13.85
C LEU A 49 -18.58 -0.83 -14.87
N GLN A 50 -17.30 -0.74 -15.18
CA GLN A 50 -16.60 -1.62 -16.10
C GLN A 50 -15.62 -2.53 -15.38
N LEU A 51 -15.47 -3.78 -15.83
CA LEU A 51 -14.45 -4.72 -15.37
C LEU A 51 -13.16 -4.46 -16.13
N ALA A 52 -12.20 -3.76 -15.51
CA ALA A 52 -10.92 -3.44 -16.12
C ALA A 52 -9.94 -4.63 -16.13
N ALA A 53 -9.84 -5.35 -15.01
CA ALA A 53 -9.01 -6.55 -14.86
C ALA A 53 -9.53 -7.45 -13.74
N ALA A 54 -9.23 -8.73 -13.83
CA ALA A 54 -9.51 -9.72 -12.78
C ALA A 54 -8.47 -10.83 -12.83
N GLU A 55 -8.55 -11.77 -11.90
CA GLU A 55 -7.72 -12.98 -11.94
C GLU A 55 -7.93 -13.77 -13.25
N PRO A 56 -6.85 -14.28 -13.85
CA PRO A 56 -5.48 -14.38 -13.34
C PRO A 56 -4.57 -13.19 -13.70
N LEU A 57 -5.09 -12.14 -14.37
CA LEU A 57 -4.27 -10.99 -14.80
C LEU A 57 -3.74 -10.18 -13.60
N VAL A 58 -4.51 -10.13 -12.52
CA VAL A 58 -4.18 -9.43 -11.28
C VAL A 58 -4.73 -10.20 -10.09
N ALA A 59 -4.01 -10.23 -8.96
CA ALA A 59 -4.43 -10.86 -7.72
C ALA A 59 -4.05 -9.97 -6.51
N GLU A 60 -4.91 -9.92 -5.49
CA GLU A 60 -4.68 -9.15 -4.24
C GLU A 60 -4.15 -7.71 -4.47
N PRO A 61 -4.78 -6.89 -5.34
CA PRO A 61 -4.29 -5.56 -5.66
C PRO A 61 -4.49 -4.59 -4.49
N VAL A 62 -3.45 -3.80 -4.14
CA VAL A 62 -3.51 -2.81 -3.05
C VAL A 62 -3.18 -1.39 -3.51
N ALA A 63 -2.46 -1.23 -4.61
CA ALA A 63 -2.14 0.08 -5.19
C ALA A 63 -1.96 -0.05 -6.70
N MET A 64 -2.24 1.04 -7.41
CA MET A 64 -2.06 1.10 -8.85
C MET A 64 -1.69 2.49 -9.33
N CYS A 65 -1.00 2.56 -10.48
CA CYS A 65 -0.62 3.79 -11.15
C CYS A 65 -0.53 3.55 -12.66
N PHE A 66 -1.04 4.49 -13.46
CA PHE A 66 -0.81 4.51 -14.90
C PHE A 66 0.52 5.17 -15.21
N ASP A 67 1.19 4.71 -16.25
CA ASP A 67 2.27 5.43 -16.86
C ASP A 67 1.79 6.32 -18.02
N GLU A 68 2.72 7.02 -18.65
CA GLU A 68 2.46 7.94 -19.77
C GLU A 68 1.96 7.27 -21.06
N PHE A 69 2.03 5.95 -21.13
CA PHE A 69 1.54 5.15 -22.27
C PHE A 69 0.20 4.45 -21.99
N GLY A 70 -0.43 4.73 -20.83
CA GLY A 70 -1.68 4.09 -20.44
C GLY A 70 -1.54 2.66 -19.92
N ARG A 71 -0.30 2.19 -19.67
CA ARG A 71 -0.06 0.89 -19.04
C ARG A 71 -0.32 1.00 -17.56
N LEU A 72 -0.97 0.00 -16.98
CA LEU A 72 -1.33 -0.01 -15.56
C LEU A 72 -0.33 -0.85 -14.77
N PHE A 73 0.32 -0.23 -13.79
CA PHE A 73 1.19 -0.91 -12.83
C PHE A 73 0.40 -1.16 -11.55
N VAL A 74 0.30 -2.42 -11.15
CA VAL A 74 -0.49 -2.87 -9.98
C VAL A 74 0.42 -3.56 -8.99
N VAL A 75 0.35 -3.11 -7.76
CA VAL A 75 1.02 -3.77 -6.62
C VAL A 75 0.12 -4.85 -6.08
N GLU A 76 0.64 -6.06 -6.02
CA GLU A 76 0.00 -7.23 -5.42
C GLU A 76 0.69 -7.57 -4.10
N MET A 77 -0.05 -7.47 -2.98
CA MET A 77 0.47 -7.69 -1.61
C MET A 77 0.16 -9.10 -1.11
N ILE A 78 0.62 -10.09 -1.87
CA ILE A 78 0.33 -11.50 -1.61
C ILE A 78 0.91 -11.93 -0.27
N GLY A 79 0.12 -12.71 0.48
CA GLY A 79 0.50 -13.27 1.78
C GLY A 79 0.42 -12.30 2.96
N TYR A 80 -0.34 -11.22 2.83
CA TYR A 80 -0.68 -10.36 3.95
C TYR A 80 -1.71 -11.14 4.84
N SER A 81 -1.60 -11.16 6.17
CA SER A 81 -0.73 -10.37 7.07
C SER A 81 0.36 -11.19 7.77
N GLU A 82 0.58 -12.46 7.41
CA GLU A 82 1.43 -13.38 8.16
C GLU A 82 2.72 -13.77 7.42
N ARG A 83 2.71 -13.71 6.07
CA ARG A 83 3.73 -14.33 5.22
C ARG A 83 4.72 -13.33 4.62
N GLN A 84 5.04 -12.22 5.33
CA GLN A 84 5.96 -11.19 4.84
C GLN A 84 7.34 -11.74 4.44
N HIS A 85 7.86 -12.69 5.24
CA HIS A 85 9.19 -13.28 5.06
C HIS A 85 9.33 -14.06 3.76
N GLU A 86 8.23 -14.56 3.19
CA GLU A 86 8.20 -15.28 1.93
C GLU A 86 8.35 -14.36 0.70
N LYS A 87 8.16 -13.04 0.88
CA LYS A 87 8.33 -12.03 -0.18
C LYS A 87 7.55 -12.35 -1.46
N LEU A 88 6.32 -12.77 -1.30
CA LEU A 88 5.43 -13.17 -2.39
C LEU A 88 4.91 -11.98 -3.21
N GLY A 89 5.01 -10.77 -2.65
CA GLY A 89 4.54 -9.54 -3.29
C GLY A 89 5.26 -9.25 -4.61
N ARG A 90 4.54 -8.59 -5.52
CA ARG A 90 5.03 -8.28 -6.85
C ARG A 90 4.35 -7.02 -7.42
N VAL A 91 4.89 -6.54 -8.52
CA VAL A 91 4.27 -5.51 -9.35
C VAL A 91 3.91 -6.14 -10.69
N ARG A 92 2.66 -6.00 -11.10
CA ARG A 92 2.19 -6.35 -12.44
C ARG A 92 2.18 -5.12 -13.34
N ARG A 93 2.54 -5.32 -14.62
CA ARG A 93 2.27 -4.37 -15.71
C ARG A 93 1.16 -4.94 -16.57
N LEU A 94 0.04 -4.23 -16.64
CA LEU A 94 -1.11 -4.60 -17.46
C LEU A 94 -1.19 -3.68 -18.68
N VAL A 95 -1.56 -4.25 -19.82
CA VAL A 95 -1.73 -3.54 -21.07
C VAL A 95 -3.11 -3.86 -21.64
N ASP A 96 -3.81 -2.85 -22.13
CA ASP A 96 -4.98 -2.97 -22.98
C ASP A 96 -4.47 -2.90 -24.43
N THR A 97 -4.38 -4.05 -25.11
CA THR A 97 -3.76 -4.14 -26.43
C THR A 97 -4.72 -3.78 -27.56
N ASN A 98 -6.02 -3.80 -27.30
CA ASN A 98 -7.07 -3.57 -28.29
C ASN A 98 -7.82 -2.23 -28.11
N GLY A 99 -7.56 -1.51 -26.98
CA GLY A 99 -8.13 -0.19 -26.70
C GLY A 99 -9.60 -0.21 -26.28
N ASP A 100 -10.10 -1.34 -25.75
CA ASP A 100 -11.50 -1.47 -25.33
C ASP A 100 -11.77 -1.06 -23.89
N GLY A 101 -10.72 -0.62 -23.16
CA GLY A 101 -10.79 -0.23 -21.75
C GLY A 101 -10.62 -1.40 -20.79
N ARG A 102 -10.29 -2.60 -21.28
CA ARG A 102 -10.03 -3.80 -20.49
C ARG A 102 -8.59 -4.25 -20.70
N PHE A 103 -7.93 -4.54 -19.62
CA PHE A 103 -6.58 -5.08 -19.72
C PHE A 103 -6.64 -6.57 -20.11
N ASP A 104 -5.93 -6.93 -21.15
CA ASP A 104 -5.91 -8.28 -21.73
C ASP A 104 -4.52 -8.93 -21.62
N GLN A 105 -3.47 -8.15 -21.37
CA GLN A 105 -2.11 -8.65 -21.16
C GLN A 105 -1.58 -8.26 -19.79
N SER A 106 -0.91 -9.21 -19.11
CA SER A 106 -0.28 -8.99 -17.79
C SER A 106 1.10 -9.62 -17.74
N THR A 107 2.10 -8.81 -17.35
CA THR A 107 3.49 -9.23 -17.15
C THR A 107 3.87 -9.02 -15.69
N ILE A 108 4.65 -9.91 -15.09
CA ILE A 108 5.24 -9.66 -13.77
C ILE A 108 6.43 -8.72 -13.97
N PHE A 109 6.22 -7.43 -13.71
CA PHE A 109 7.23 -6.39 -13.85
C PHE A 109 8.34 -6.48 -12.80
N ALA A 110 7.99 -6.73 -11.53
CA ALA A 110 8.92 -6.98 -10.44
C ALA A 110 8.35 -7.98 -9.44
N LYS A 111 9.21 -8.80 -8.81
CA LYS A 111 8.81 -9.83 -7.84
C LYS A 111 9.76 -9.91 -6.65
N GLY A 112 9.43 -10.75 -5.67
CA GLY A 112 10.27 -10.95 -4.50
C GLY A 112 10.18 -9.78 -3.51
N LEU A 113 8.99 -9.16 -3.37
CA LEU A 113 8.76 -7.98 -2.56
C LEU A 113 8.04 -8.34 -1.26
N ALA A 114 8.55 -7.84 -0.14
CA ALA A 114 7.96 -8.06 1.18
C ALA A 114 6.85 -7.03 1.44
N TRP A 115 5.61 -7.36 1.12
CA TRP A 115 4.44 -6.50 1.26
C TRP A 115 4.61 -5.11 0.63
N PRO A 116 4.68 -5.03 -0.69
CA PRO A 116 4.69 -3.75 -1.38
C PRO A 116 3.33 -3.07 -1.23
N THR A 117 3.31 -1.75 -1.00
CA THR A 117 2.10 -1.00 -0.65
C THR A 117 1.90 0.28 -1.45
N ALA A 118 2.89 0.69 -2.21
CA ALA A 118 2.83 1.93 -2.98
C ALA A 118 3.50 1.75 -4.33
N VAL A 119 2.95 2.40 -5.35
CA VAL A 119 3.50 2.44 -6.71
C VAL A 119 3.30 3.80 -7.33
N PHE A 120 4.29 4.27 -8.08
CA PHE A 120 4.20 5.51 -8.84
C PHE A 120 5.13 5.47 -10.06
N CYS A 121 4.58 5.73 -11.25
CA CYS A 121 5.32 5.77 -12.51
C CYS A 121 5.93 7.16 -12.72
N SER A 122 7.23 7.24 -12.98
CA SER A 122 7.92 8.48 -13.28
C SER A 122 9.28 8.21 -13.93
N ASN A 123 9.75 9.11 -14.77
CA ASN A 123 11.08 9.05 -15.41
C ASN A 123 11.35 7.74 -16.18
N GLY A 124 10.31 7.17 -16.80
CA GLY A 124 10.38 5.91 -17.52
C GLY A 124 10.67 4.70 -16.64
N GLY A 125 10.34 4.78 -15.35
CA GLY A 125 10.46 3.69 -14.39
C GLY A 125 9.37 3.79 -13.33
N VAL A 126 9.48 2.97 -12.28
CA VAL A 126 8.42 2.78 -11.28
C VAL A 126 9.01 2.85 -9.87
N PHE A 127 8.53 3.79 -9.08
CA PHE A 127 8.77 3.81 -7.64
C PHE A 127 7.86 2.81 -6.95
N VAL A 128 8.41 1.95 -6.09
CA VAL A 128 7.66 0.93 -5.34
C VAL A 128 8.03 1.00 -3.86
N GLY A 129 7.01 1.20 -3.04
CA GLY A 129 7.13 1.19 -1.58
C GLY A 129 7.11 -0.22 -1.02
N VAL A 130 8.17 -0.60 -0.32
CA VAL A 130 8.34 -1.90 0.34
C VAL A 130 9.01 -1.63 1.68
N THR A 131 8.25 -1.30 2.71
CA THR A 131 8.77 -0.89 4.02
C THR A 131 9.87 -1.85 4.53
N PRO A 132 11.05 -1.35 4.97
CA PRO A 132 11.38 0.06 5.23
C PRO A 132 11.92 0.84 4.03
N ASP A 133 11.89 0.30 2.83
CA ASP A 133 12.58 0.81 1.66
C ASP A 133 11.62 1.38 0.61
N LEU A 134 12.08 2.40 -0.11
CA LEU A 134 11.51 2.83 -1.39
C LEU A 134 12.49 2.45 -2.50
N PHE A 135 12.01 1.68 -3.46
CA PHE A 135 12.77 1.25 -4.62
C PHE A 135 12.35 2.03 -5.87
N PHE A 136 13.28 2.15 -6.81
CA PHE A 136 13.03 2.53 -8.19
C PHE A 136 13.39 1.36 -9.09
N PHE A 137 12.44 0.93 -9.89
CA PHE A 137 12.59 -0.15 -10.87
C PHE A 137 12.51 0.42 -12.27
N LYS A 138 13.24 -0.14 -13.20
CA LYS A 138 13.17 0.23 -14.61
C LYS A 138 13.36 -0.99 -15.50
N ASP A 139 12.58 -1.03 -16.57
CA ASP A 139 12.72 -1.90 -17.72
C ASP A 139 13.53 -1.12 -18.76
N THR A 140 14.75 -1.55 -19.09
CA THR A 140 15.64 -0.83 -19.99
C THR A 140 15.72 -1.44 -21.38
N ASP A 141 15.29 -2.69 -21.55
CA ASP A 141 15.28 -3.40 -22.84
C ASP A 141 13.88 -3.53 -23.46
N GLY A 142 12.82 -3.16 -22.70
CA GLY A 142 11.45 -3.05 -23.20
C GLY A 142 10.64 -4.37 -23.17
N ASP A 143 11.15 -5.41 -22.52
CA ASP A 143 10.47 -6.70 -22.44
C ASP A 143 9.29 -6.74 -21.45
N GLY A 144 9.18 -5.69 -20.61
CA GLY A 144 8.13 -5.53 -19.61
C GLY A 144 8.46 -6.08 -18.25
N VAL A 145 9.69 -6.50 -18.05
CA VAL A 145 10.25 -6.91 -16.76
C VAL A 145 11.32 -5.92 -16.35
N ALA A 146 11.35 -5.53 -15.07
CA ALA A 146 12.38 -4.63 -14.58
C ALA A 146 13.72 -5.36 -14.50
N ASP A 147 14.70 -4.90 -15.25
CA ASP A 147 16.10 -5.33 -15.19
C ASP A 147 16.94 -4.47 -14.24
N THR A 148 16.47 -3.28 -13.89
CA THR A 148 17.12 -2.37 -12.95
C THR A 148 16.31 -2.26 -11.66
N LYS A 149 16.97 -2.42 -10.50
CA LYS A 149 16.42 -2.20 -9.17
C LYS A 149 17.35 -1.34 -8.34
N LYS A 150 16.91 -0.16 -7.92
CA LYS A 150 17.68 0.75 -7.07
C LYS A 150 16.91 1.07 -5.80
N LYS A 151 17.50 0.87 -4.63
CA LYS A 151 16.99 1.39 -3.37
C LYS A 151 17.29 2.90 -3.34
N VAL A 152 16.25 3.73 -3.34
CA VAL A 152 16.40 5.20 -3.36
C VAL A 152 16.32 5.83 -1.99
N PHE A 153 15.51 5.24 -1.10
CA PHE A 153 15.41 5.63 0.31
C PHE A 153 15.22 4.40 1.19
N THR A 154 15.58 4.54 2.47
CA THR A 154 15.35 3.55 3.52
C THR A 154 14.95 4.24 4.82
N GLY A 155 14.36 3.48 5.77
CA GLY A 155 14.04 3.97 7.11
C GLY A 155 12.58 4.36 7.31
N PHE A 156 11.67 4.01 6.37
CA PHE A 156 10.23 4.14 6.57
C PHE A 156 9.73 3.17 7.64
N GLY A 157 8.80 3.64 8.48
CA GLY A 157 8.23 2.86 9.57
C GLY A 157 9.05 2.94 10.85
N GLN A 158 8.65 2.14 11.83
CA GLN A 158 9.30 2.03 13.14
C GLN A 158 10.14 0.74 13.21
N ALA A 159 10.96 0.60 14.26
CA ALA A 159 11.79 -0.58 14.49
C ALA A 159 10.98 -1.90 14.52
N ARG A 160 9.74 -1.86 15.03
CA ARG A 160 8.77 -2.95 14.92
C ARG A 160 7.76 -2.58 13.83
N LEU A 161 7.66 -3.43 12.81
CA LEU A 161 6.70 -3.24 11.73
C LEU A 161 5.27 -3.24 12.29
N ASN A 162 4.55 -2.14 12.05
CA ASN A 162 3.11 -2.10 12.22
C ASN A 162 2.48 -2.53 10.88
N VAL A 163 1.95 -3.74 10.83
CA VAL A 163 1.39 -4.31 9.59
C VAL A 163 0.25 -3.48 9.00
N GLN A 164 -0.46 -2.70 9.83
CA GLN A 164 -1.53 -1.79 9.41
C GLN A 164 -1.03 -0.36 9.14
N GLY A 165 0.23 -0.08 9.44
CA GLY A 165 0.83 1.24 9.34
C GLY A 165 2.02 1.28 8.37
N ILE A 166 1.88 0.67 7.20
CA ILE A 166 2.92 0.64 6.15
C ILE A 166 2.72 1.84 5.22
N PHE A 167 3.79 2.58 4.89
CA PHE A 167 3.68 3.77 4.04
C PHE A 167 3.06 3.46 2.67
N ASN A 168 2.27 4.39 2.14
CA ASN A 168 1.41 4.17 0.98
C ASN A 168 1.10 5.46 0.22
N SER A 169 0.15 5.39 -0.72
CA SER A 169 -0.52 6.54 -1.35
C SER A 169 0.43 7.50 -2.06
N LEU A 170 1.35 7.00 -2.88
CA LEU A 170 2.16 7.87 -3.73
C LEU A 170 1.27 8.60 -4.75
N ARG A 171 1.35 9.96 -4.78
CA ARG A 171 0.56 10.83 -5.63
C ARG A 171 1.38 12.02 -6.14
N TRP A 172 1.12 12.44 -7.36
CA TRP A 172 1.71 13.65 -7.92
C TRP A 172 1.05 14.91 -7.34
N GLY A 173 1.86 15.84 -6.83
CA GLY A 173 1.42 17.16 -6.40
C GLY A 173 1.64 18.21 -7.48
N LEU A 174 0.91 19.33 -7.41
CA LEU A 174 1.10 20.47 -8.32
C LEU A 174 2.46 21.17 -8.15
N ASP A 175 3.19 20.85 -7.10
CA ASP A 175 4.56 21.30 -6.82
C ASP A 175 5.63 20.46 -7.56
N ASN A 176 5.22 19.60 -8.47
CA ASN A 176 6.08 18.65 -9.21
C ASN A 176 6.85 17.68 -8.30
N ARG A 177 6.23 17.28 -7.19
CA ARG A 177 6.76 16.29 -6.26
C ARG A 177 5.82 15.09 -6.13
N ILE A 178 6.38 13.93 -5.82
CA ILE A 178 5.63 12.74 -5.46
C ILE A 178 5.41 12.78 -3.96
N HIS A 179 4.16 12.92 -3.51
CA HIS A 179 3.78 12.86 -2.11
C HIS A 179 3.44 11.44 -1.70
N GLY A 180 3.66 11.11 -0.42
CA GLY A 180 3.34 9.80 0.13
C GLY A 180 2.91 9.89 1.59
N ALA A 181 2.03 8.94 1.99
CA ALA A 181 1.52 8.80 3.34
C ALA A 181 2.40 7.87 4.16
N THR A 182 2.68 8.23 5.42
CA THR A 182 3.49 7.40 6.33
C THR A 182 2.66 6.44 7.18
N ALA A 183 1.33 6.45 7.04
CA ALA A 183 0.38 5.63 7.80
C ALA A 183 0.59 5.74 9.32
N HIS A 184 0.90 6.93 9.82
CA HIS A 184 1.25 7.25 11.21
C HIS A 184 2.54 6.59 11.75
N SER A 185 3.17 5.71 10.98
CA SER A 185 4.40 5.02 11.40
C SER A 185 5.64 5.92 11.29
N GLY A 186 5.59 6.93 10.41
CA GLY A 186 6.69 7.87 10.22
C GLY A 186 7.96 7.19 9.70
N GLY A 187 9.07 7.54 10.35
CA GLY A 187 10.37 6.97 10.01
C GLY A 187 11.52 7.97 10.18
N SER A 188 12.72 7.48 9.96
CA SER A 188 13.97 8.26 9.92
C SER A 188 14.65 7.97 8.58
N ILE A 189 14.32 8.78 7.58
CA ILE A 189 14.55 8.46 6.17
C ILE A 189 15.90 8.96 5.72
N MET A 190 16.65 8.10 5.03
CA MET A 190 17.95 8.44 4.46
C MET A 190 18.13 7.83 3.07
N LYS A 191 19.02 8.42 2.29
CA LYS A 191 19.52 7.80 1.05
C LYS A 191 20.56 6.73 1.41
N PRO A 192 20.47 5.52 0.88
CA PRO A 192 21.49 4.49 1.10
C PRO A 192 22.88 4.96 0.69
N GLY A 193 23.90 4.65 1.52
CA GLY A 193 25.30 4.96 1.21
C GLY A 193 25.66 6.44 1.32
N THR A 194 24.87 7.24 2.04
CA THR A 194 25.20 8.65 2.32
C THR A 194 25.37 8.89 3.81
N ASP A 195 26.28 9.80 4.19
CA ASP A 195 26.52 10.23 5.55
C ASP A 195 25.61 11.41 5.98
N GLY A 196 24.58 11.69 5.18
CA GLY A 196 23.62 12.77 5.44
C GLY A 196 22.79 12.52 6.69
N LYS A 197 22.32 13.60 7.33
CA LYS A 197 21.38 13.49 8.44
C LYS A 197 20.04 12.92 7.93
N PRO A 198 19.48 11.92 8.62
CA PRO A 198 18.15 11.41 8.27
C PRO A 198 17.07 12.49 8.36
N VAL A 199 16.07 12.42 7.49
CA VAL A 199 14.86 13.25 7.58
C VAL A 199 13.87 12.54 8.48
N SER A 200 13.49 13.17 9.60
CA SER A 200 12.50 12.63 10.52
C SER A 200 11.08 12.85 9.97
N LEU A 201 10.34 11.76 9.83
CA LEU A 201 8.92 11.76 9.46
C LEU A 201 8.00 11.47 10.66
N ARG A 202 8.46 11.68 11.88
CA ARG A 202 7.63 11.49 13.08
C ARG A 202 6.40 12.42 13.03
N GLY A 203 5.20 11.84 12.93
CA GLY A 203 3.95 12.59 12.82
C GLY A 203 3.85 13.41 11.52
N ARG A 204 4.50 12.98 10.45
CA ARG A 204 4.53 13.68 9.17
C ARG A 204 4.48 12.72 8.00
N ASP A 205 3.87 13.16 6.93
CA ASP A 205 3.99 12.58 5.60
C ASP A 205 5.25 13.10 4.90
N PHE A 206 5.45 12.75 3.65
CA PHE A 206 6.64 13.14 2.90
C PHE A 206 6.32 13.50 1.46
N SER A 207 7.27 14.21 0.83
CA SER A 207 7.33 14.37 -0.61
C SER A 207 8.73 14.14 -1.14
N ILE A 208 8.83 13.75 -2.40
CA ILE A 208 10.08 13.46 -3.10
C ILE A 208 10.08 14.22 -4.43
N ASP A 209 11.14 14.96 -4.73
CA ASP A 209 11.40 15.40 -6.11
C ASP A 209 11.99 14.21 -6.89
N PRO A 210 11.28 13.67 -7.89
CA PRO A 210 11.72 12.46 -8.60
C PRO A 210 12.98 12.66 -9.45
N ARG A 211 13.35 13.90 -9.74
CA ARG A 211 14.53 14.24 -10.55
C ARG A 211 15.79 14.30 -9.70
N THR A 212 15.72 14.95 -8.55
CA THR A 212 16.86 15.17 -7.64
C THR A 212 16.93 14.14 -6.52
N LEU A 213 15.84 13.40 -6.29
CA LEU A 213 15.63 12.54 -5.13
C LEU A 213 15.82 13.31 -3.81
N GLU A 214 15.38 14.59 -3.77
CA GLU A 214 15.28 15.34 -2.53
C GLU A 214 13.98 14.92 -1.81
N LEU A 215 14.10 14.44 -0.56
CA LEU A 215 12.96 14.10 0.30
C LEU A 215 12.72 15.20 1.31
N ARG A 216 11.46 15.58 1.50
CA ARG A 216 10.98 16.55 2.49
C ARG A 216 9.92 15.94 3.37
N ALA A 217 9.88 16.38 4.64
CA ALA A 217 8.77 16.10 5.54
C ALA A 217 7.63 17.10 5.26
N GLU A 218 6.41 16.56 5.19
CA GLU A 218 5.18 17.32 4.90
C GLU A 218 4.30 17.47 6.15
N GLY A 219 3.35 18.41 6.11
CA GLY A 219 2.56 18.81 7.27
C GLY A 219 1.42 17.87 7.67
N SER A 220 1.08 16.85 6.88
CA SER A 220 -0.02 15.91 7.14
C SER A 220 0.44 14.58 7.74
N THR A 221 -0.53 13.78 8.23
CA THR A 221 -0.32 12.41 8.70
C THR A 221 -1.46 11.54 8.19
N ALA A 222 -1.43 11.19 6.90
CA ALA A 222 -2.42 10.29 6.31
C ALA A 222 -2.22 8.85 6.79
N GLN A 223 -3.31 8.14 7.05
CA GLN A 223 -3.23 6.69 7.29
C GLN A 223 -3.27 5.93 5.97
N HIS A 224 -4.35 6.08 5.21
CA HIS A 224 -4.51 5.54 3.87
C HIS A 224 -5.29 6.55 3.02
N GLY A 225 -4.86 6.68 1.76
CA GLY A 225 -5.53 7.57 0.84
C GLY A 225 -5.02 9.01 0.90
N MET A 226 -4.71 9.53 -0.29
CA MET A 226 -4.28 10.89 -0.51
C MET A 226 -4.72 11.32 -1.89
N SER A 227 -5.22 12.54 -2.01
CA SER A 227 -5.58 13.15 -3.28
C SER A 227 -5.31 14.65 -3.24
N PHE A 228 -5.29 15.28 -4.41
CA PHE A 228 -5.15 16.72 -4.55
C PHE A 228 -6.29 17.24 -5.42
N ASP A 229 -6.78 18.46 -5.13
CA ASP A 229 -7.64 19.17 -6.05
C ASP A 229 -6.84 19.99 -7.07
N ASN A 230 -7.54 20.65 -7.98
CA ASN A 230 -6.93 21.47 -9.03
C ASN A 230 -6.24 22.75 -8.49
N PHE A 231 -6.37 23.05 -7.20
CA PHE A 231 -5.71 24.16 -6.53
C PHE A 231 -4.52 23.72 -5.67
N GLY A 232 -4.19 22.42 -5.68
CA GLY A 232 -3.09 21.84 -4.90
C GLY A 232 -3.42 21.61 -3.43
N ARG A 233 -4.68 21.71 -3.01
CA ARG A 233 -5.07 21.35 -1.65
C ARG A 233 -5.01 19.83 -1.51
N LYS A 234 -4.34 19.37 -0.47
CA LYS A 234 -4.16 17.96 -0.16
C LYS A 234 -5.30 17.45 0.73
N TYR A 235 -5.94 16.39 0.28
CA TYR A 235 -6.96 15.66 1.02
C TYR A 235 -6.41 14.32 1.47
N VAL A 236 -6.53 14.03 2.76
CA VAL A 236 -6.06 12.79 3.39
C VAL A 236 -7.15 12.21 4.29
N CYS A 237 -7.03 10.93 4.61
CA CYS A 237 -7.97 10.26 5.51
C CYS A 237 -7.26 9.32 6.50
N SER A 238 -7.99 9.01 7.56
CA SER A 238 -7.65 8.00 8.56
C SER A 238 -8.91 7.29 9.03
N ASN A 239 -8.76 6.22 9.81
CA ASN A 239 -9.90 5.49 10.36
C ASN A 239 -10.82 6.35 11.25
N SER A 240 -10.26 7.36 11.93
CA SER A 240 -11.01 8.23 12.83
C SER A 240 -11.42 9.56 12.20
N SER A 241 -10.76 9.96 11.11
CA SER A 241 -11.03 11.22 10.38
C SER A 241 -11.09 10.91 8.90
N HIS A 242 -12.30 10.76 8.37
CA HIS A 242 -12.54 10.25 7.01
C HIS A 242 -12.13 11.24 5.93
N LEU A 243 -12.07 12.54 6.25
CA LEU A 243 -11.59 13.59 5.35
C LEU A 243 -10.89 14.70 6.15
N GLN A 244 -9.67 15.01 5.77
CA GLN A 244 -8.85 16.09 6.31
C GLN A 244 -8.26 16.89 5.13
N VAL A 245 -8.13 18.20 5.29
CA VAL A 245 -7.58 19.15 4.28
C VAL A 245 -6.38 19.86 4.87
#